data_0ba42e517e4c0e23684de2321a841048
#
_entry.id   0ba42e517e4c0e23684de2321a841048
#
_cell.length_a   1.000
_cell.length_b   1.000
_cell.length_c   1.000
_cell.angle_alpha   90.00
_cell.angle_beta   90.00
_cell.angle_gamma   90.00
#
_symmetry.space_group_name_H-M   'P 1'
#
loop_
_entity.id
_entity.type
_entity.pdbx_description
1 polymer ?
#
loop_
_entity_poly.entity_id
_entity_poly.type
_entity_poly.pdbx_seq_one_letter_code
_entity_poly.pdbx_strand_id
1 'polypeptide(L)'
;MSVTIAHLADVHFGGVADLELVEAVEAQVPELGADAIVISGDVAQRARHGEFQRALALVQGFRRVAPVLVVPGNHDVQWWRSPFGLLGPAPRYAKYRRYFGADLGPVLEVPGAVIAGMVSAHGLSVGSLTWNQRDLTVKGHLPKAETDRAARAFAAAPAESVKVAVLHHNVLRGRLSQRMGLAHWKDAQARLDAIGADVVFCGHDHEEGAGDLPRGTVISTAGTISTRSRGQRPCSFNVVTVDEGAVSVRHWRWDRPAGRFVPSDEARFARRHARQGAAAGGR
;
A
#
# COMPACT_ATOMS: atom_id res chain seq x y z
N MET A 1 13.30 -19.68 -1.58
CA MET A 1 11.85 -19.58 -1.85
C MET A 1 11.55 -18.23 -2.46
N SER A 2 10.56 -18.16 -3.37
CA SER A 2 10.09 -16.89 -3.96
C SER A 2 8.66 -16.63 -3.52
N VAL A 3 8.33 -15.36 -3.21
CA VAL A 3 6.98 -14.92 -2.86
C VAL A 3 6.54 -13.86 -3.84
N THR A 4 5.37 -14.01 -4.42
CA THR A 4 4.78 -13.08 -5.39
C THR A 4 3.52 -12.44 -4.81
N ILE A 5 3.45 -11.12 -4.83
CA ILE A 5 2.33 -10.34 -4.25
C ILE A 5 1.77 -9.40 -5.31
N ALA A 6 0.46 -9.47 -5.54
CA ALA A 6 -0.25 -8.46 -6.32
C ALA A 6 -0.54 -7.24 -5.43
N HIS A 7 -0.06 -6.06 -5.83
CA HIS A 7 -0.15 -4.84 -5.06
C HIS A 7 -0.98 -3.79 -5.79
N LEU A 8 -2.18 -3.53 -5.28
CA LEU A 8 -3.15 -2.58 -5.77
C LEU A 8 -3.32 -1.40 -4.80
N ALA A 9 -3.80 -0.27 -5.29
CA ALA A 9 -4.18 0.90 -4.51
C ALA A 9 -5.24 1.74 -5.23
N ASP A 10 -5.86 2.64 -4.51
CA ASP A 10 -6.60 3.77 -5.09
C ASP A 10 -7.68 3.33 -6.10
N VAL A 11 -8.53 2.38 -5.69
CA VAL A 11 -9.66 1.88 -6.50
C VAL A 11 -10.80 2.91 -6.56
N HIS A 12 -10.99 3.66 -5.46
CA HIS A 12 -11.92 4.78 -5.37
C HIS A 12 -13.35 4.46 -5.83
N PHE A 13 -13.94 3.37 -5.35
CA PHE A 13 -15.35 3.09 -5.64
C PHE A 13 -16.22 4.30 -5.34
N GLY A 14 -16.97 4.75 -6.35
CA GLY A 14 -17.78 5.97 -6.31
C GLY A 14 -17.85 6.64 -7.68
N GLY A 15 -17.99 7.96 -7.71
CA GLY A 15 -18.15 8.71 -8.97
C GLY A 15 -16.93 8.77 -9.87
N VAL A 16 -15.77 8.27 -9.42
CA VAL A 16 -14.51 8.24 -10.17
C VAL A 16 -14.01 6.81 -10.41
N ALA A 17 -14.77 5.81 -9.98
CA ALA A 17 -14.44 4.43 -10.31
C ALA A 17 -14.59 4.21 -11.82
N ASP A 18 -13.66 3.47 -12.38
CA ASP A 18 -13.73 2.97 -13.74
C ASP A 18 -14.06 1.48 -13.70
N LEU A 19 -15.28 1.13 -14.08
CA LEU A 19 -15.76 -0.25 -13.96
C LEU A 19 -15.03 -1.19 -14.92
N GLU A 20 -14.62 -0.73 -16.08
CA GLU A 20 -13.82 -1.52 -17.03
C GLU A 20 -12.48 -1.92 -16.40
N LEU A 21 -11.81 -1.00 -15.71
CA LEU A 21 -10.57 -1.29 -14.99
C LEU A 21 -10.78 -2.26 -13.83
N VAL A 22 -11.89 -2.10 -13.09
CA VAL A 22 -12.22 -2.99 -11.97
C VAL A 22 -12.49 -4.41 -12.47
N GLU A 23 -13.31 -4.57 -13.51
CA GLU A 23 -13.61 -5.87 -14.13
C GLU A 23 -12.34 -6.54 -14.66
N ALA A 24 -11.46 -5.77 -15.31
CA ALA A 24 -10.17 -6.29 -15.78
C ALA A 24 -9.28 -6.76 -14.64
N VAL A 25 -9.21 -6.02 -13.52
CA VAL A 25 -8.45 -6.42 -12.33
C VAL A 25 -9.07 -7.66 -11.67
N GLU A 26 -10.41 -7.73 -11.57
CA GLU A 26 -11.10 -8.91 -11.05
C GLU A 26 -10.82 -10.18 -11.86
N ALA A 27 -10.70 -10.04 -13.18
CA ALA A 27 -10.38 -11.17 -14.07
C ALA A 27 -8.89 -11.53 -14.01
N GLN A 28 -7.99 -10.56 -14.08
CA GLN A 28 -6.57 -10.81 -14.30
C GLN A 28 -5.76 -11.08 -13.03
N VAL A 29 -6.08 -10.45 -11.88
CA VAL A 29 -5.31 -10.64 -10.64
C VAL A 29 -5.34 -12.10 -10.17
N PRO A 30 -6.45 -12.85 -10.25
CA PRO A 30 -6.47 -14.28 -9.98
C PRO A 30 -5.52 -15.11 -10.86
N GLU A 31 -5.32 -14.72 -12.12
CA GLU A 31 -4.47 -15.44 -13.08
C GLU A 31 -2.96 -15.28 -12.79
N LEU A 32 -2.59 -14.29 -11.95
CA LEU A 32 -1.19 -14.05 -11.59
C LEU A 32 -0.59 -15.14 -10.70
N GLY A 33 -1.42 -15.97 -10.06
CA GLY A 33 -0.96 -16.98 -9.11
C GLY A 33 -0.21 -16.37 -7.91
N ALA A 34 -0.60 -15.18 -7.46
CA ALA A 34 0.04 -14.49 -6.37
C ALA A 34 -0.21 -15.19 -5.02
N ASP A 35 0.83 -15.27 -4.18
CA ASP A 35 0.75 -15.84 -2.83
C ASP A 35 -0.09 -14.98 -1.88
N ALA A 36 -0.18 -13.68 -2.16
CA ALA A 36 -1.05 -12.74 -1.45
C ALA A 36 -1.47 -11.57 -2.37
N ILE A 37 -2.57 -10.92 -2.01
CA ILE A 37 -3.04 -9.70 -2.66
C ILE A 37 -3.09 -8.60 -1.59
N VAL A 38 -2.53 -7.43 -1.90
CA VAL A 38 -2.52 -6.28 -1.01
C VAL A 38 -3.21 -5.10 -1.67
N ILE A 39 -4.10 -4.45 -0.93
CA ILE A 39 -4.73 -3.20 -1.35
C ILE A 39 -4.31 -2.11 -0.36
N SER A 40 -3.42 -1.22 -0.79
CA SER A 40 -2.83 -0.18 0.06
C SER A 40 -3.69 1.08 0.15
N GLY A 41 -5.00 0.92 0.38
CA GLY A 41 -5.94 1.98 0.74
C GLY A 41 -6.70 2.64 -0.41
N ASP A 42 -7.54 3.60 -0.03
CA ASP A 42 -8.45 4.34 -0.89
C ASP A 42 -9.35 3.43 -1.74
N VAL A 43 -9.99 2.47 -1.05
CA VAL A 43 -10.97 1.59 -1.69
C VAL A 43 -12.27 2.33 -1.99
N ALA A 44 -12.66 3.33 -1.17
CA ALA A 44 -13.83 4.17 -1.35
C ALA A 44 -13.44 5.60 -1.73
N GLN A 45 -14.31 6.33 -2.44
CA GLN A 45 -14.09 7.72 -2.80
C GLN A 45 -14.51 8.70 -1.69
N ARG A 46 -15.56 8.40 -0.94
CA ARG A 46 -16.16 9.29 0.08
C ARG A 46 -16.62 8.53 1.33
N ALA A 47 -16.08 7.36 1.59
CA ALA A 47 -16.47 6.50 2.70
C ALA A 47 -18.01 6.27 2.80
N ARG A 48 -18.68 6.06 1.67
CA ARG A 48 -20.13 5.77 1.61
C ARG A 48 -20.38 4.27 1.73
N HIS A 49 -21.55 3.89 2.22
CA HIS A 49 -21.90 2.47 2.38
C HIS A 49 -21.85 1.69 1.06
N GLY A 50 -22.45 2.24 -0.02
CA GLY A 50 -22.43 1.58 -1.34
C GLY A 50 -21.02 1.45 -1.94
N GLU A 51 -20.13 2.40 -1.66
CA GLU A 51 -18.74 2.34 -2.08
C GLU A 51 -18.00 1.19 -1.36
N PHE A 52 -18.16 1.10 -0.04
CA PHE A 52 -17.58 0.00 0.75
C PHE A 52 -18.20 -1.37 0.43
N GLN A 53 -19.48 -1.44 0.08
CA GLN A 53 -20.10 -2.71 -0.36
C GLN A 53 -19.44 -3.24 -1.64
N ARG A 54 -19.20 -2.37 -2.63
CA ARG A 54 -18.48 -2.74 -3.86
C ARG A 54 -17.04 -3.14 -3.57
N ALA A 55 -16.35 -2.36 -2.74
CA ALA A 55 -14.98 -2.68 -2.33
C ALA A 55 -14.90 -4.03 -1.61
N LEU A 56 -15.85 -4.33 -0.73
CA LEU A 56 -15.93 -5.62 -0.05
C LEU A 56 -16.17 -6.76 -1.05
N ALA A 57 -17.05 -6.57 -2.06
CA ALA A 57 -17.30 -7.57 -3.09
C ALA A 57 -16.01 -7.91 -3.87
N LEU A 58 -15.24 -6.89 -4.31
CA LEU A 58 -13.93 -7.06 -4.93
C LEU A 58 -12.98 -7.86 -4.03
N VAL A 59 -12.82 -7.45 -2.77
CA VAL A 59 -11.96 -8.13 -1.80
C VAL A 59 -12.40 -9.57 -1.57
N GLN A 60 -13.70 -9.84 -1.50
CA GLN A 60 -14.23 -11.20 -1.36
C GLN A 60 -13.98 -12.04 -2.62
N GLY A 61 -14.02 -11.43 -3.81
CA GLY A 61 -13.61 -12.06 -5.06
C GLY A 61 -12.16 -12.54 -4.99
N PHE A 62 -11.25 -11.66 -4.60
CA PHE A 62 -9.83 -11.99 -4.44
C PHE A 62 -9.56 -13.02 -3.34
N ARG A 63 -10.27 -12.98 -2.22
CA ARG A 63 -10.12 -13.95 -1.11
C ARG A 63 -10.46 -15.38 -1.50
N ARG A 64 -11.13 -15.60 -2.64
CA ARG A 64 -11.37 -16.96 -3.16
C ARG A 64 -10.13 -17.58 -3.80
N VAL A 65 -9.14 -16.76 -4.15
CA VAL A 65 -7.95 -17.22 -4.87
C VAL A 65 -6.65 -17.05 -4.08
N ALA A 66 -6.56 -16.01 -3.25
CA ALA A 66 -5.40 -15.76 -2.41
C ALA A 66 -5.78 -15.00 -1.12
N PRO A 67 -4.99 -15.07 -0.05
CA PRO A 67 -5.13 -14.22 1.11
C PRO A 67 -5.03 -12.73 0.74
N VAL A 68 -5.90 -11.89 1.34
CA VAL A 68 -5.97 -10.45 1.02
C VAL A 68 -5.77 -9.61 2.27
N LEU A 69 -4.85 -8.65 2.19
CA LEU A 69 -4.67 -7.60 3.19
C LEU A 69 -5.11 -6.25 2.62
N VAL A 70 -5.92 -5.52 3.39
CA VAL A 70 -6.38 -4.16 3.05
C VAL A 70 -6.09 -3.23 4.21
N VAL A 71 -5.54 -2.05 3.93
CA VAL A 71 -5.40 -0.94 4.90
C VAL A 71 -6.27 0.24 4.46
N PRO A 72 -6.73 1.11 5.39
CA PRO A 72 -7.50 2.29 5.00
C PRO A 72 -6.61 3.37 4.38
N GLY A 73 -7.14 4.04 3.33
CA GLY A 73 -6.60 5.26 2.80
C GLY A 73 -7.32 6.50 3.34
N ASN A 74 -6.94 7.69 2.90
CA ASN A 74 -7.51 8.94 3.43
C ASN A 74 -8.97 9.17 2.98
N HIS A 75 -9.38 8.64 1.83
CA HIS A 75 -10.76 8.68 1.35
C HIS A 75 -11.67 7.68 2.08
N ASP A 76 -11.10 6.66 2.73
CA ASP A 76 -11.83 5.67 3.53
C ASP A 76 -12.16 6.18 4.94
N VAL A 77 -11.58 7.31 5.35
CA VAL A 77 -11.69 7.86 6.71
C VAL A 77 -12.71 8.99 6.78
N GLN A 78 -13.65 8.90 7.71
CA GLN A 78 -14.63 9.95 7.99
C GLN A 78 -14.05 10.96 9.00
N TRP A 79 -12.99 11.68 8.61
CA TRP A 79 -12.24 12.59 9.50
C TRP A 79 -13.11 13.68 10.16
N TRP A 80 -14.19 14.12 9.48
CA TRP A 80 -15.13 15.12 10.00
C TRP A 80 -15.93 14.65 11.22
N ARG A 81 -16.02 13.32 11.48
CA ARG A 81 -16.70 12.76 12.65
C ARG A 81 -15.89 12.89 13.96
N SER A 82 -14.61 13.14 13.86
CA SER A 82 -13.72 13.39 14.99
C SER A 82 -12.54 14.25 14.53
N PRO A 83 -12.77 15.55 14.23
CA PRO A 83 -11.70 16.45 13.84
C PRO A 83 -10.64 16.49 14.94
N PHE A 84 -9.38 16.53 14.56
CA PHE A 84 -8.22 16.50 15.48
C PHE A 84 -8.21 15.33 16.50
N GLY A 85 -9.10 14.35 16.35
CA GLY A 85 -9.20 13.22 17.27
C GLY A 85 -9.91 13.53 18.59
N LEU A 86 -10.62 14.64 18.69
CA LEU A 86 -11.31 15.08 19.91
C LEU A 86 -12.27 14.03 20.50
N LEU A 87 -12.89 13.20 19.64
CA LEU A 87 -13.76 12.09 20.06
C LEU A 87 -13.07 10.72 19.93
N GLY A 88 -11.73 10.71 19.88
CA GLY A 88 -10.94 9.52 19.66
C GLY A 88 -10.96 9.03 18.18
N PRO A 89 -10.28 7.92 17.88
CA PRO A 89 -10.19 7.39 16.51
C PRO A 89 -11.43 6.59 16.08
N ALA A 90 -12.21 6.05 17.02
CA ALA A 90 -13.30 5.13 16.73
C ALA A 90 -14.34 5.67 15.73
N PRO A 91 -14.86 6.91 15.87
CA PRO A 91 -15.85 7.44 14.93
C PRO A 91 -15.34 7.60 13.50
N ARG A 92 -14.05 7.87 13.32
CA ARG A 92 -13.43 8.09 12.00
C ARG A 92 -13.46 6.84 11.13
N TYR A 93 -13.24 5.68 11.73
CA TYR A 93 -13.11 4.40 11.04
C TYR A 93 -14.33 3.51 11.19
N ALA A 94 -15.42 3.98 11.83
CA ALA A 94 -16.58 3.16 12.15
C ALA A 94 -17.17 2.45 10.91
N LYS A 95 -17.29 3.17 9.79
CA LYS A 95 -17.76 2.54 8.54
C LYS A 95 -16.75 1.57 7.95
N TYR A 96 -15.48 1.94 7.86
CA TYR A 96 -14.44 1.05 7.35
C TYR A 96 -14.42 -0.27 8.12
N ARG A 97 -14.41 -0.18 9.47
CA ARG A 97 -14.42 -1.37 10.35
C ARG A 97 -15.62 -2.28 10.13
N ARG A 98 -16.77 -1.72 9.81
CA ARG A 98 -17.99 -2.50 9.52
C ARG A 98 -17.80 -3.46 8.35
N TYR A 99 -16.98 -3.11 7.36
CA TYR A 99 -16.77 -3.87 6.13
C TYR A 99 -15.49 -4.68 6.15
N PHE A 100 -14.40 -4.15 6.72
CA PHE A 100 -13.07 -4.76 6.64
C PHE A 100 -12.55 -5.31 7.97
N GLY A 101 -13.33 -5.19 9.05
CA GLY A 101 -12.95 -5.70 10.37
C GLY A 101 -12.43 -4.64 11.34
N ALA A 102 -12.29 -5.04 12.59
CA ALA A 102 -11.93 -4.13 13.68
C ALA A 102 -10.48 -3.64 13.60
N ASP A 103 -9.57 -4.48 13.10
CA ASP A 103 -8.16 -4.14 12.93
C ASP A 103 -7.95 -3.35 11.64
N LEU A 104 -7.39 -2.17 11.77
CA LEU A 104 -7.12 -1.27 10.64
C LEU A 104 -5.77 -1.52 9.98
N GLY A 105 -4.89 -2.24 10.64
CA GLY A 105 -3.57 -2.60 10.15
C GLY A 105 -3.27 -4.07 10.45
N PRO A 106 -4.02 -5.02 9.85
CA PRO A 106 -3.88 -6.44 10.14
C PRO A 106 -2.49 -6.96 9.79
N VAL A 107 -2.09 -8.03 10.47
CA VAL A 107 -0.95 -8.85 10.07
C VAL A 107 -1.49 -10.06 9.33
N LEU A 108 -0.96 -10.31 8.14
CA LEU A 108 -1.27 -11.47 7.31
C LEU A 108 -0.03 -12.32 7.17
N GLU A 109 -0.13 -13.59 7.56
CA GLU A 109 0.91 -14.57 7.37
C GLU A 109 0.53 -15.51 6.22
N VAL A 110 1.46 -15.71 5.30
CA VAL A 110 1.37 -16.65 4.18
C VAL A 110 2.64 -17.48 4.13
N PRO A 111 2.66 -18.63 3.46
CA PRO A 111 3.88 -19.42 3.33
C PRO A 111 5.04 -18.55 2.79
N GLY A 112 6.10 -18.44 3.59
CA GLY A 112 7.30 -17.68 3.23
C GLY A 112 7.21 -16.16 3.42
N ALA A 113 6.09 -15.57 3.87
CA ALA A 113 6.00 -14.13 4.08
C ALA A 113 5.12 -13.71 5.27
N VAL A 114 5.47 -12.56 5.86
CA VAL A 114 4.66 -11.82 6.84
C VAL A 114 4.41 -10.42 6.32
N ILE A 115 3.13 -10.05 6.22
CA ILE A 115 2.67 -8.77 5.67
C ILE A 115 1.99 -7.99 6.81
N ALA A 116 2.55 -6.84 7.19
CA ALA A 116 2.06 -6.02 8.29
C ALA A 116 1.44 -4.71 7.78
N GLY A 117 0.13 -4.56 7.92
CA GLY A 117 -0.58 -3.32 7.63
C GLY A 117 -0.27 -2.25 8.67
N MET A 118 -0.21 -0.98 8.28
CA MET A 118 0.01 0.18 9.14
C MET A 118 -0.96 1.29 8.77
N VAL A 119 -1.48 2.00 9.77
CA VAL A 119 -2.42 3.10 9.55
C VAL A 119 -1.65 4.40 9.40
N SER A 120 -1.74 5.01 8.22
CA SER A 120 -1.19 6.34 7.93
C SER A 120 -2.28 7.40 7.64
N ALA A 121 -3.53 6.95 7.48
CA ALA A 121 -4.68 7.78 7.10
C ALA A 121 -5.47 8.20 8.35
N HIS A 122 -5.12 9.32 8.95
CA HIS A 122 -5.75 9.83 10.18
C HIS A 122 -6.67 11.04 9.95
N GLY A 123 -6.76 11.54 8.71
CA GLY A 123 -7.44 12.79 8.38
C GLY A 123 -6.82 13.97 9.12
N LEU A 124 -7.63 14.93 9.56
CA LEU A 124 -7.15 16.04 10.40
C LEU A 124 -6.65 15.50 11.75
N SER A 125 -5.36 15.50 11.94
CA SER A 125 -4.69 15.10 13.19
C SER A 125 -3.51 16.03 13.47
N VAL A 126 -3.12 16.17 14.74
CA VAL A 126 -1.95 16.98 15.11
C VAL A 126 -0.69 16.51 14.37
N GLY A 127 -0.52 15.20 14.18
CA GLY A 127 0.62 14.62 13.49
C GLY A 127 0.63 14.84 11.96
N SER A 128 -0.52 15.18 11.33
CA SER A 128 -0.63 15.50 9.92
C SER A 128 -0.55 17.00 9.59
N LEU A 129 -0.42 17.86 10.61
CA LEU A 129 -0.32 19.29 10.41
C LEU A 129 0.99 19.66 9.70
N THR A 130 0.86 20.48 8.66
CA THR A 130 1.98 21.09 7.94
C THR A 130 1.70 22.59 7.77
N TRP A 131 2.71 23.36 7.44
CA TRP A 131 2.56 24.79 7.15
C TRP A 131 1.72 25.10 5.89
N ASN A 132 1.39 24.08 5.09
CA ASN A 132 0.60 24.24 3.88
C ASN A 132 -0.85 23.82 4.12
N GLN A 133 -1.77 24.76 4.11
CA GLN A 133 -3.21 24.50 4.34
C GLN A 133 -3.83 23.49 3.36
N ARG A 134 -3.29 23.37 2.12
CA ARG A 134 -3.75 22.40 1.12
C ARG A 134 -3.42 20.95 1.47
N ASP A 135 -2.52 20.73 2.42
CA ASP A 135 -2.06 19.41 2.84
C ASP A 135 -2.86 18.85 4.03
N LEU A 136 -3.68 19.67 4.70
CA LEU A 136 -4.30 19.37 6.01
C LEU A 136 -5.15 18.10 6.05
N THR A 137 -5.80 17.72 4.95
CA THR A 137 -6.65 16.52 4.87
C THR A 137 -6.07 15.41 4.00
N VAL A 138 -5.01 15.73 3.26
CA VAL A 138 -4.41 14.86 2.24
C VAL A 138 -3.16 14.17 2.76
N LYS A 139 -2.33 14.87 3.56
CA LYS A 139 -1.12 14.25 4.12
C LYS A 139 -1.44 13.27 5.23
N GLY A 140 -0.80 12.12 5.12
CA GLY A 140 -0.79 11.11 6.16
C GLY A 140 0.18 11.42 7.28
N HIS A 141 0.00 10.70 8.36
CA HIS A 141 0.93 10.63 9.48
C HIS A 141 1.19 9.16 9.81
N LEU A 142 2.45 8.78 9.96
CA LEU A 142 2.82 7.44 10.39
C LEU A 142 3.28 7.48 11.85
N PRO A 143 2.43 7.11 12.82
CA PRO A 143 2.80 7.05 14.21
C PRO A 143 3.91 6.04 14.47
N LYS A 144 4.79 6.31 15.44
CA LYS A 144 5.83 5.35 15.85
C LYS A 144 5.23 4.01 16.30
N ALA A 145 4.09 4.03 16.97
CA ALA A 145 3.39 2.83 17.40
C ALA A 145 3.06 1.85 16.25
N GLU A 146 2.77 2.36 15.04
CA GLU A 146 2.51 1.53 13.86
C GLU A 146 3.79 0.82 13.39
N THR A 147 4.91 1.56 13.29
CA THR A 147 6.19 0.95 12.94
C THR A 147 6.70 -0.01 14.01
N ASP A 148 6.50 0.29 15.30
CA ASP A 148 6.86 -0.62 16.40
C ASP A 148 6.03 -1.91 16.35
N ARG A 149 4.74 -1.83 15.99
CA ARG A 149 3.86 -3.00 15.83
C ARG A 149 4.31 -3.87 14.66
N ALA A 150 4.61 -3.28 13.51
CA ALA A 150 5.14 -4.00 12.36
C ALA A 150 6.50 -4.65 12.68
N ALA A 151 7.39 -3.93 13.37
CA ALA A 151 8.69 -4.47 13.79
C ALA A 151 8.54 -5.70 14.70
N ARG A 152 7.58 -5.69 15.63
CA ARG A 152 7.28 -6.86 16.49
C ARG A 152 6.77 -8.06 15.67
N ALA A 153 5.89 -7.83 14.71
CA ALA A 153 5.41 -8.90 13.83
C ALA A 153 6.57 -9.52 13.03
N PHE A 154 7.45 -8.68 12.50
CA PHE A 154 8.63 -9.13 11.75
C PHE A 154 9.68 -9.85 12.62
N ALA A 155 9.83 -9.43 13.88
CA ALA A 155 10.73 -10.11 14.82
C ALA A 155 10.20 -11.49 15.27
N ALA A 156 8.89 -11.67 15.30
CA ALA A 156 8.24 -12.95 15.62
C ALA A 156 8.23 -13.92 14.44
N ALA A 157 8.41 -13.46 13.21
CA ALA A 157 8.41 -14.27 12.00
C ALA A 157 9.73 -15.06 11.85
N PRO A 158 9.71 -16.21 11.14
CA PRO A 158 10.94 -16.89 10.75
C PRO A 158 11.92 -15.94 10.06
N ALA A 159 13.22 -16.13 10.30
CA ALA A 159 14.26 -15.19 9.84
C ALA A 159 14.28 -15.06 8.31
N GLU A 160 14.03 -16.15 7.60
CA GLU A 160 14.00 -16.27 6.14
C GLU A 160 12.75 -15.70 5.50
N SER A 161 11.69 -15.45 6.28
CA SER A 161 10.43 -14.93 5.76
C SER A 161 10.61 -13.57 5.08
N VAL A 162 9.91 -13.38 3.98
CA VAL A 162 9.76 -12.07 3.33
C VAL A 162 8.92 -11.17 4.25
N LYS A 163 9.41 -9.97 4.52
CA LYS A 163 8.79 -9.01 5.45
C LYS A 163 8.26 -7.82 4.67
N VAL A 164 6.94 -7.70 4.62
CA VAL A 164 6.24 -6.66 3.86
C VAL A 164 5.50 -5.72 4.80
N ALA A 165 5.82 -4.43 4.74
CA ALA A 165 5.05 -3.39 5.43
C ALA A 165 4.10 -2.71 4.45
N VAL A 166 2.88 -2.40 4.89
CA VAL A 166 1.83 -1.82 4.02
C VAL A 166 1.25 -0.57 4.68
N LEU A 167 1.26 0.54 3.97
CA LEU A 167 0.56 1.77 4.37
C LEU A 167 -0.02 2.45 3.12
N HIS A 168 -0.92 3.43 3.32
CA HIS A 168 -1.54 4.08 2.17
C HIS A 168 -0.66 5.18 1.54
N HIS A 169 -0.17 6.13 2.35
CA HIS A 169 0.50 7.32 1.83
C HIS A 169 1.88 7.01 1.26
N ASN A 170 2.20 7.59 0.09
CA ASN A 170 3.47 7.37 -0.59
C ASN A 170 4.67 7.78 0.26
N VAL A 171 5.65 6.90 0.28
CA VAL A 171 6.90 7.01 1.06
C VAL A 171 7.99 7.72 0.25
N LEU A 172 8.01 7.52 -1.06
CA LEU A 172 8.89 8.23 -1.98
C LEU A 172 8.17 9.43 -2.58
N ARG A 173 8.95 10.41 -3.05
CA ARG A 173 8.42 11.54 -3.79
C ARG A 173 7.91 11.08 -5.16
N GLY A 174 6.68 11.38 -5.50
CA GLY A 174 6.14 11.11 -6.82
C GLY A 174 6.93 11.84 -7.91
N ARG A 175 7.16 11.21 -9.04
CA ARG A 175 7.94 11.80 -10.14
C ARG A 175 7.20 12.96 -10.80
N LEU A 176 5.88 12.84 -10.97
CA LEU A 176 5.03 13.88 -11.56
C LEU A 176 4.50 14.85 -10.51
N SER A 177 4.00 14.32 -9.39
CA SER A 177 3.42 15.14 -8.33
C SER A 177 4.45 16.00 -7.61
N GLN A 178 5.69 15.53 -7.53
CA GLN A 178 6.76 16.11 -6.72
C GLN A 178 6.39 16.23 -5.23
N ARG A 179 5.41 15.42 -4.77
CA ARG A 179 4.88 15.47 -3.41
C ARG A 179 5.27 14.26 -2.58
N MET A 180 5.38 14.48 -1.28
CA MET A 180 5.48 13.44 -0.27
C MET A 180 4.10 13.26 0.37
N GLY A 181 3.64 12.01 0.47
CA GLY A 181 2.34 11.70 1.08
C GLY A 181 2.33 11.85 2.59
N LEU A 182 3.46 11.66 3.25
CA LEU A 182 3.58 11.70 4.71
C LEU A 182 4.05 13.08 5.20
N ALA A 183 3.42 13.58 6.27
CA ALA A 183 4.01 14.59 7.12
C ALA A 183 5.23 14.01 7.85
N HIS A 184 6.24 14.83 8.14
CA HIS A 184 7.49 14.36 8.77
C HIS A 184 8.10 13.15 8.06
N TRP A 185 8.08 13.18 6.73
CA TRP A 185 8.44 12.05 5.86
C TRP A 185 9.86 11.52 6.10
N LYS A 186 10.84 12.39 6.46
CA LYS A 186 12.21 11.96 6.75
C LYS A 186 12.26 11.00 7.93
N ASP A 187 11.56 11.34 9.02
CA ASP A 187 11.49 10.50 10.21
C ASP A 187 10.70 9.21 9.93
N ALA A 188 9.63 9.31 9.13
CA ALA A 188 8.86 8.14 8.70
C ALA A 188 9.71 7.19 7.85
N GLN A 189 10.46 7.71 6.87
CA GLN A 189 11.39 6.90 6.07
C GLN A 189 12.46 6.23 6.94
N ALA A 190 13.08 6.98 7.87
CA ALA A 190 14.10 6.43 8.76
C ALA A 190 13.55 5.28 9.63
N ARG A 191 12.31 5.41 10.14
CA ARG A 191 11.66 4.33 10.91
C ARG A 191 11.32 3.14 10.02
N LEU A 192 10.73 3.37 8.83
CA LEU A 192 10.40 2.30 7.88
C LEU A 192 11.65 1.52 7.45
N ASP A 193 12.76 2.22 7.24
CA ASP A 193 14.03 1.60 6.88
C ASP A 193 14.68 0.86 8.06
N ALA A 194 14.23 1.11 9.30
CA ALA A 194 14.75 0.47 10.51
C ALA A 194 13.97 -0.78 10.96
N ILE A 195 12.70 -0.96 10.54
CA ILE A 195 11.85 -2.06 11.03
C ILE A 195 12.20 -3.44 10.46
N GLY A 196 13.13 -3.53 9.53
CA GLY A 196 13.57 -4.80 8.96
C GLY A 196 12.67 -5.33 7.83
N ALA A 197 11.81 -4.50 7.23
CA ALA A 197 11.06 -4.87 6.05
C ALA A 197 11.96 -5.06 4.82
N ASP A 198 11.67 -6.05 3.99
CA ASP A 198 12.26 -6.20 2.65
C ASP A 198 11.64 -5.17 1.70
N VAL A 199 10.32 -4.98 1.81
CA VAL A 199 9.58 -4.06 0.95
C VAL A 199 8.46 -3.35 1.70
N VAL A 200 8.18 -2.10 1.32
CA VAL A 200 7.05 -1.30 1.79
C VAL A 200 6.12 -1.02 0.61
N PHE A 201 4.85 -1.32 0.77
CA PHE A 201 3.79 -1.04 -0.19
C PHE A 201 3.05 0.22 0.17
N CYS A 202 2.83 1.10 -0.81
CA CYS A 202 2.05 2.33 -0.65
C CYS A 202 1.33 2.72 -1.96
N GLY A 203 0.40 3.68 -1.87
CA GLY A 203 -0.37 4.24 -2.99
C GLY A 203 -0.45 5.76 -2.90
N HIS A 204 -1.69 6.32 -2.90
CA HIS A 204 -2.04 7.71 -2.63
C HIS A 204 -1.71 8.71 -3.75
N ASP A 205 -0.58 8.60 -4.39
CA ASP A 205 -0.14 9.58 -5.39
C ASP A 205 -0.75 9.34 -6.77
N HIS A 206 -1.45 8.20 -6.95
CA HIS A 206 -2.02 7.74 -8.22
C HIS A 206 -0.98 7.65 -9.33
N GLU A 207 0.27 7.46 -8.95
CA GLU A 207 1.43 7.33 -9.81
C GLU A 207 2.23 6.12 -9.35
N GLU A 208 2.46 5.18 -10.25
CA GLU A 208 3.28 4.01 -9.97
C GLU A 208 4.75 4.40 -9.78
N GLY A 209 5.46 3.63 -8.96
CA GLY A 209 6.88 3.84 -8.75
C GLY A 209 7.55 2.74 -7.96
N ALA A 210 8.87 2.67 -8.11
CA ALA A 210 9.72 1.80 -7.31
C ALA A 210 11.02 2.52 -6.97
N GLY A 211 11.58 2.21 -5.82
CA GLY A 211 12.86 2.75 -5.34
C GLY A 211 13.26 2.08 -4.05
N ASP A 212 14.38 2.48 -3.46
CA ASP A 212 14.82 1.94 -2.18
C ASP A 212 15.22 3.06 -1.19
N LEU A 213 15.17 2.73 0.09
CA LEU A 213 15.64 3.55 1.18
C LEU A 213 17.14 3.25 1.47
N PRO A 214 17.85 4.13 2.18
CA PRO A 214 19.31 4.01 2.38
C PRO A 214 19.80 2.68 2.93
N ARG A 215 19.01 1.99 3.78
CA ARG A 215 19.36 0.67 4.33
C ARG A 215 18.88 -0.50 3.47
N GLY A 216 18.28 -0.23 2.30
CA GLY A 216 17.90 -1.22 1.32
C GLY A 216 16.47 -1.72 1.42
N THR A 217 15.59 -1.09 2.21
CA THR A 217 14.16 -1.36 2.16
C THR A 217 13.60 -0.87 0.83
N VAL A 218 13.03 -1.76 0.04
CA VAL A 218 12.43 -1.42 -1.26
C VAL A 218 11.05 -0.78 -1.05
N ILE A 219 10.71 0.20 -1.85
CA ILE A 219 9.38 0.84 -1.86
C ILE A 219 8.70 0.52 -3.18
N SER A 220 7.51 -0.03 -3.10
CA SER A 220 6.59 -0.20 -4.22
C SER A 220 5.42 0.75 -4.03
N THR A 221 5.27 1.72 -4.93
CA THR A 221 4.09 2.60 -4.99
C THR A 221 3.20 2.11 -6.11
N ALA A 222 1.98 1.68 -5.79
CA ALA A 222 1.00 1.31 -6.79
C ALA A 222 0.38 2.55 -7.43
N GLY A 223 -0.03 2.45 -8.68
CA GLY A 223 -0.83 3.45 -9.34
C GLY A 223 -2.28 3.42 -8.87
N THR A 224 -3.20 3.79 -9.74
CA THR A 224 -4.65 3.80 -9.42
C THR A 224 -5.42 2.89 -10.37
N ILE A 225 -6.52 2.34 -9.87
CA ILE A 225 -7.55 1.58 -10.62
C ILE A 225 -8.82 2.45 -10.80
N SER A 226 -8.64 3.75 -11.03
CA SER A 226 -9.73 4.70 -11.21
C SER A 226 -9.40 5.73 -12.29
N THR A 227 -10.37 6.56 -12.65
CA THR A 227 -10.17 7.64 -13.64
C THR A 227 -9.22 8.75 -13.15
N ARG A 228 -8.67 8.64 -11.94
CA ARG A 228 -7.82 9.67 -11.30
C ARG A 228 -6.32 9.49 -11.57
N SER A 229 -5.95 8.80 -12.64
CA SER A 229 -4.53 8.67 -13.00
C SER A 229 -3.86 10.04 -13.15
N ARG A 230 -2.58 10.13 -12.79
CA ARG A 230 -1.84 11.38 -12.81
C ARG A 230 -1.10 11.56 -14.13
N GLY A 231 -1.17 12.79 -14.70
CA GLY A 231 -0.39 13.17 -15.88
C GLY A 231 -0.68 12.33 -17.12
N GLN A 232 -1.93 11.89 -17.30
CA GLN A 232 -2.37 11.05 -18.43
C GLN A 232 -1.63 9.69 -18.52
N ARG A 233 -0.98 9.26 -17.43
CA ARG A 233 -0.42 7.91 -17.38
C ARG A 233 -1.51 6.86 -17.37
N PRO A 234 -1.27 5.68 -17.94
CA PRO A 234 -2.19 4.56 -17.81
C PRO A 234 -2.43 4.23 -16.34
N CYS A 235 -3.63 3.79 -16.01
CA CYS A 235 -3.90 3.17 -14.71
C CYS A 235 -3.04 1.94 -14.55
N SER A 236 -2.63 1.62 -13.31
CA SER A 236 -1.69 0.54 -13.08
C SER A 236 -1.77 -0.04 -11.69
N PHE A 237 -1.31 -1.28 -11.57
CA PHE A 237 -0.97 -1.95 -10.32
C PHE A 237 0.42 -2.58 -10.42
N ASN A 238 0.95 -3.09 -9.33
CA ASN A 238 2.26 -3.73 -9.33
C ASN A 238 2.15 -5.22 -9.02
N VAL A 239 3.04 -6.02 -9.60
CA VAL A 239 3.35 -7.38 -9.16
C VAL A 239 4.75 -7.37 -8.59
N VAL A 240 4.86 -7.72 -7.31
CA VAL A 240 6.13 -7.69 -6.58
C VAL A 240 6.55 -9.11 -6.26
N THR A 241 7.73 -9.49 -6.71
CA THR A 241 8.32 -10.79 -6.44
C THR A 241 9.57 -10.61 -5.58
N VAL A 242 9.64 -11.34 -4.47
CA VAL A 242 10.78 -11.34 -3.56
C VAL A 242 11.38 -12.74 -3.55
N ASP A 243 12.61 -12.86 -4.02
CA ASP A 243 13.42 -14.07 -3.94
C ASP A 243 14.52 -13.93 -2.88
N GLU A 244 15.44 -14.90 -2.80
CA GLU A 244 16.54 -14.89 -1.83
C GLU A 244 17.50 -13.71 -2.03
N GLY A 245 17.69 -13.25 -3.25
CA GLY A 245 18.69 -12.24 -3.62
C GLY A 245 18.08 -10.88 -3.97
N ALA A 246 16.81 -10.82 -4.36
CA ALA A 246 16.25 -9.62 -4.95
C ALA A 246 14.78 -9.38 -4.61
N VAL A 247 14.39 -8.11 -4.78
CA VAL A 247 13.02 -7.64 -4.86
C VAL A 247 12.79 -7.07 -6.25
N SER A 248 11.87 -7.65 -6.99
CA SER A 248 11.46 -7.17 -8.32
C SER A 248 10.09 -6.52 -8.22
N VAL A 249 9.96 -5.31 -8.72
CA VAL A 249 8.68 -4.56 -8.81
C VAL A 249 8.36 -4.38 -10.28
N ARG A 250 7.36 -5.13 -10.77
CA ARG A 250 6.89 -5.04 -12.15
C ARG A 250 5.57 -4.27 -12.20
N HIS A 251 5.54 -3.23 -13.01
CA HIS A 251 4.32 -2.46 -13.26
C HIS A 251 3.44 -3.17 -14.28
N TRP A 252 2.14 -3.25 -13.99
CA TRP A 252 1.10 -3.69 -14.92
C TRP A 252 0.25 -2.51 -15.28
N ARG A 253 0.28 -2.10 -16.55
CA ARG A 253 -0.39 -0.89 -17.04
C ARG A 253 -1.60 -1.23 -17.89
N TRP A 254 -2.62 -0.42 -17.77
CA TRP A 254 -3.81 -0.53 -18.62
C TRP A 254 -3.47 -0.28 -20.09
N ASP A 255 -3.69 -1.26 -20.90
CA ASP A 255 -3.64 -1.18 -22.35
C ASP A 255 -5.07 -1.04 -22.88
N ARG A 256 -5.47 0.18 -23.24
CA ARG A 256 -6.83 0.48 -23.69
C ARG A 256 -7.20 -0.28 -24.98
N PRO A 257 -6.35 -0.37 -26.01
CA PRO A 257 -6.62 -1.17 -27.18
C PRO A 257 -6.82 -2.66 -26.88
N ALA A 258 -6.08 -3.21 -25.96
CA ALA A 258 -6.18 -4.61 -25.57
C ALA A 258 -7.30 -4.89 -24.55
N GLY A 259 -7.89 -3.84 -23.91
CA GLY A 259 -8.89 -3.96 -22.85
C GLY A 259 -8.40 -4.75 -21.63
N ARG A 260 -7.10 -4.66 -21.31
CA ARG A 260 -6.49 -5.43 -20.22
C ARG A 260 -5.25 -4.75 -19.68
N PHE A 261 -4.85 -5.12 -18.48
CA PHE A 261 -3.54 -4.76 -17.96
C PHE A 261 -2.45 -5.63 -18.58
N VAL A 262 -1.35 -5.04 -18.94
CA VAL A 262 -0.18 -5.72 -19.51
C VAL A 262 1.08 -5.44 -18.69
N PRO A 263 1.99 -6.42 -18.56
CA PRO A 263 3.26 -6.19 -17.89
C PRO A 263 4.07 -5.13 -18.66
N SER A 264 4.71 -4.25 -17.89
CA SER A 264 5.50 -3.14 -18.41
C SER A 264 6.89 -3.14 -17.75
N ASP A 265 7.38 -1.96 -17.35
CA ASP A 265 8.70 -1.81 -16.76
C ASP A 265 8.84 -2.61 -15.47
N GLU A 266 10.04 -3.13 -15.25
CA GLU A 266 10.43 -3.81 -14.03
C GLU A 266 11.64 -3.12 -13.41
N ALA A 267 11.55 -2.84 -12.11
CA ALA A 267 12.69 -2.39 -11.31
C ALA A 267 13.13 -3.54 -10.38
N ARG A 268 14.43 -3.84 -10.36
CA ARG A 268 15.01 -4.90 -9.54
C ARG A 268 16.02 -4.33 -8.56
N PHE A 269 15.89 -4.71 -7.30
CA PHE A 269 16.71 -4.26 -6.18
C PHE A 269 17.32 -5.47 -5.47
N ALA A 270 18.54 -5.35 -4.95
CA ALA A 270 19.09 -6.39 -4.09
C ALA A 270 18.30 -6.48 -2.78
N ARG A 271 17.91 -7.68 -2.38
CA ARG A 271 17.24 -7.91 -1.11
C ARG A 271 18.18 -7.56 0.05
N ARG A 272 17.63 -6.96 1.11
CA ARG A 272 18.40 -6.42 2.24
C ARG A 272 19.35 -7.45 2.88
N HIS A 273 18.91 -8.68 3.09
CA HIS A 273 19.73 -9.74 3.68
C HIS A 273 20.91 -10.15 2.78
N ALA A 274 20.73 -10.14 1.46
CA ALA A 274 21.80 -10.40 0.50
C ALA A 274 22.89 -9.31 0.54
N ARG A 275 22.51 -8.04 0.77
CA ARG A 275 23.47 -6.92 0.94
C ARG A 275 24.33 -7.08 2.20
N GLN A 276 23.76 -7.59 3.30
CA GLN A 276 24.50 -7.79 4.55
C GLN A 276 25.50 -8.95 4.46
N GLY A 277 25.16 -10.04 3.76
CA GLY A 277 26.05 -11.16 3.49
C GLY A 277 27.25 -10.78 2.62
N ALA A 278 27.05 -9.96 1.58
CA ALA A 278 28.12 -9.47 0.71
C ALA A 278 29.09 -8.52 1.44
N ALA A 279 28.59 -7.70 2.37
CA ALA A 279 29.43 -6.80 3.17
C ALA A 279 30.25 -7.53 4.25
N ALA A 280 29.79 -8.68 4.73
CA ALA A 280 30.48 -9.50 5.73
C ALA A 280 31.55 -10.43 5.11
N GLY A 281 31.37 -10.84 3.85
CA GLY A 281 32.32 -11.72 3.12
C GLY A 281 33.49 -11.02 2.44
N GLY A 282 33.54 -9.68 2.49
CA GLY A 282 34.58 -8.85 1.87
C GLY A 282 35.70 -8.34 2.81
N ARG A 283 35.91 -8.99 3.96
CA ARG A 283 37.03 -8.66 4.88
C ARG A 283 38.02 -9.79 4.96
#